data_fa9ae0913b789fb1204872f51d0f9ddb
#
_entry.id   fa9ae0913b789fb1204872f51d0f9ddb
#
_cell.length_a   1.000
_cell.length_b   1.000
_cell.length_c   1.000
_cell.angle_alpha   90.00
_cell.angle_beta   90.00
_cell.angle_gamma   90.00
#
_symmetry.space_group_name_H-M   'P 1'
#
loop_
_entity.id
_entity.type
_entity.pdbx_description
1 polymer ?
#
loop_
_entity_poly.entity_id
_entity_poly.type
_entity_poly.pdbx_seq_one_letter_code
_entity_poly.pdbx_strand_id
1 'polypeptide(L)'
;VAGVGSGGTITGVGEYIKAWYPDVKVVAVEPYESQAIGGGYIGRHNIPGLGAGFVPENYNPYIVDAVMAVPSHTANVTAREVLETDAIPASPSAGAVLTAAHQLMAEHPDLKRVVCVFAGQVLYE
;
A
#
# COMPACT_ATOMS: atom_id res chain seq x y z
N VAL A 1 5.81 -2.24 -3.19
CA VAL A 1 4.85 -1.67 -2.24
C VAL A 1 3.45 -1.93 -2.75
N ALA A 2 2.62 -2.50 -1.93
CA ALA A 2 1.23 -2.79 -2.28
C ALA A 2 0.30 -2.61 -1.07
N GLY A 3 -0.92 -2.15 -1.33
CA GLY A 3 -1.95 -2.06 -0.31
C GLY A 3 -2.57 -3.42 0.01
N VAL A 4 -3.10 -3.55 1.22
CA VAL A 4 -3.74 -4.79 1.68
C VAL A 4 -5.25 -4.57 1.81
N GLY A 5 -6.00 -5.11 0.86
CA GLY A 5 -7.46 -5.28 0.95
C GLY A 5 -7.78 -6.70 1.36
N SER A 6 -7.90 -7.60 0.37
CA SER A 6 -8.07 -9.04 0.63
C SER A 6 -6.76 -9.76 0.95
N GLY A 7 -5.62 -9.12 0.71
CA GLY A 7 -4.30 -9.71 0.85
C GLY A 7 -3.82 -10.49 -0.36
N GLY A 8 -4.64 -10.63 -1.39
CA GLY A 8 -4.33 -11.43 -2.57
C GLY A 8 -3.19 -10.87 -3.42
N THR A 9 -3.20 -9.57 -3.67
CA THR A 9 -2.19 -8.92 -4.51
C THR A 9 -0.80 -9.02 -3.88
N ILE A 10 -0.65 -8.56 -2.64
CA ILE A 10 0.65 -8.55 -1.98
C ILE A 10 1.18 -9.95 -1.74
N THR A 11 0.30 -10.88 -1.40
CA THR A 11 0.67 -12.28 -1.16
C THR A 11 1.12 -12.95 -2.45
N GLY A 12 0.34 -12.85 -3.52
CA GLY A 12 0.68 -13.47 -4.80
C GLY A 12 1.95 -12.90 -5.40
N VAL A 13 2.08 -11.58 -5.46
CA VAL A 13 3.28 -10.91 -5.97
C VAL A 13 4.47 -11.18 -5.06
N GLY A 14 4.27 -11.06 -3.74
CA GLY A 14 5.33 -11.24 -2.76
C GLY A 14 5.90 -12.65 -2.74
N GLU A 15 5.04 -13.67 -2.78
CA GLU A 15 5.48 -15.07 -2.82
C GLU A 15 6.32 -15.36 -4.08
N TYR A 16 5.86 -14.87 -5.24
CA TYR A 16 6.61 -15.02 -6.49
C TYR A 16 7.96 -14.32 -6.43
N ILE A 17 7.98 -13.05 -6.01
CA ILE A 17 9.20 -12.26 -5.95
C ILE A 17 10.20 -12.86 -4.95
N LYS A 18 9.74 -13.28 -3.77
CA LYS A 18 10.63 -13.88 -2.76
C LYS A 18 11.23 -15.20 -3.23
N ALA A 19 10.52 -15.95 -4.06
CA ALA A 19 11.04 -17.20 -4.61
C ALA A 19 12.18 -16.97 -5.61
N TRP A 20 12.09 -15.92 -6.43
CA TRP A 20 13.05 -15.65 -7.51
C TRP A 20 14.08 -14.57 -7.16
N TYR A 21 13.69 -13.60 -6.33
CA TYR A 21 14.52 -12.45 -5.96
C TYR A 21 14.39 -12.19 -4.45
N PRO A 22 14.97 -13.07 -3.59
CA PRO A 22 14.73 -13.03 -2.14
C PRO A 22 15.22 -11.75 -1.46
N ASP A 23 16.12 -10.99 -2.10
CA ASP A 23 16.63 -9.73 -1.55
C ASP A 23 15.68 -8.53 -1.79
N VAL A 24 14.69 -8.69 -2.65
CA VAL A 24 13.68 -7.64 -2.89
C VAL A 24 12.80 -7.52 -1.66
N LYS A 25 12.64 -6.29 -1.17
CA LYS A 25 11.79 -6.01 -0.02
C LYS A 25 10.34 -5.85 -0.45
N VAL A 26 9.43 -6.45 0.31
CA VAL A 26 7.99 -6.38 0.11
C VAL A 26 7.38 -5.59 1.25
N VAL A 27 6.68 -4.51 0.92
CA VAL A 27 6.08 -3.61 1.91
C VAL A 27 4.57 -3.57 1.72
N ALA A 28 3.86 -3.86 2.79
CA ALA A 28 2.40 -3.79 2.87
C ALA A 28 1.95 -2.41 3.36
N VAL A 29 0.85 -1.92 2.81
CA VAL A 29 0.27 -0.63 3.20
C VAL A 29 -1.15 -0.82 3.69
N GLU A 30 -1.47 -0.20 4.81
CA GLU A 30 -2.81 -0.16 5.39
C GLU A 30 -3.17 1.25 5.84
N PRO A 31 -4.47 1.55 6.05
CA PRO A 31 -4.86 2.85 6.58
C PRO A 31 -4.33 3.05 8.01
N TYR A 32 -3.85 4.24 8.30
CA TYR A 32 -3.44 4.60 9.66
C TYR A 32 -4.60 4.45 10.65
N GLU A 33 -5.80 4.78 10.23
CA GLU A 33 -7.02 4.72 11.04
C GLU A 33 -7.53 3.29 11.28
N SER A 34 -6.97 2.29 10.58
CA SER A 34 -7.39 0.90 10.72
C SER A 34 -6.21 -0.04 10.46
N GLN A 35 -5.44 -0.32 11.50
CA GLN A 35 -4.16 -1.01 11.43
C GLN A 35 -4.25 -2.47 11.89
N ALA A 36 -5.14 -3.25 11.28
CA ALA A 36 -5.31 -4.67 11.61
C ALA A 36 -4.05 -5.51 11.34
N ILE A 37 -3.32 -5.20 10.26
CA ILE A 37 -2.11 -5.92 9.87
C ILE A 37 -0.95 -5.58 10.80
N GLY A 38 -0.78 -4.31 11.13
CA GLY A 38 0.29 -3.83 12.00
C GLY A 38 0.03 -3.99 13.49
N GLY A 39 -1.15 -4.47 13.88
CA GLY A 39 -1.50 -4.67 15.28
C GLY A 39 -1.92 -3.41 16.03
N GLY A 40 -2.30 -2.36 15.32
CA GLY A 40 -2.79 -1.11 15.90
C GLY A 40 -4.32 -1.09 16.05
N TYR A 41 -4.87 0.10 16.21
CA TYR A 41 -6.31 0.30 16.32
C TYR A 41 -7.02 -0.03 15.02
N ILE A 42 -8.24 -0.53 15.12
CA ILE A 42 -9.14 -0.78 14.00
C ILE A 42 -10.24 0.26 14.06
N GLY A 43 -10.48 0.93 12.93
CA GLY A 43 -11.47 2.00 12.87
C GLY A 43 -11.91 2.32 11.45
N ARG A 44 -12.67 3.39 11.32
CA ARG A 44 -13.14 3.89 10.03
C ARG A 44 -12.03 4.64 9.32
N HIS A 45 -11.99 4.48 8.00
CA HIS A 45 -11.03 5.16 7.14
C HIS A 45 -11.67 5.48 5.78
N ASN A 46 -10.99 6.30 4.99
CA ASN A 46 -11.43 6.73 3.66
C ASN A 46 -10.49 6.28 2.54
N ILE A 47 -10.00 5.03 2.63
CA ILE A 47 -9.20 4.40 1.59
C ILE A 47 -9.91 3.15 1.10
N PRO A 48 -10.93 3.29 0.21
CA PRO A 48 -11.67 2.13 -0.28
C PRO A 48 -10.75 1.08 -0.90
N GLY A 49 -11.00 -0.18 -0.57
CA GLY A 49 -10.19 -1.30 -1.04
C GLY A 49 -9.06 -1.71 -0.11
N LEU A 50 -8.73 -0.91 0.90
CA LEU A 50 -7.77 -1.26 1.95
C LEU A 50 -8.49 -1.34 3.30
N GLY A 51 -7.80 -1.90 4.29
CA GLY A 51 -8.25 -1.86 5.68
C GLY A 51 -9.57 -2.57 5.91
N ALA A 52 -9.59 -3.88 5.74
CA ALA A 52 -10.80 -4.70 5.92
C ALA A 52 -11.33 -4.74 7.37
N GLY A 53 -10.55 -4.26 8.33
CA GLY A 53 -10.90 -4.30 9.75
C GLY A 53 -10.51 -5.60 10.46
N PHE A 54 -9.84 -6.50 9.76
CA PHE A 54 -9.31 -7.76 10.27
C PHE A 54 -8.14 -8.19 9.39
N VAL A 55 -7.35 -9.16 9.86
CA VAL A 55 -6.27 -9.76 9.04
C VAL A 55 -6.90 -10.74 8.05
N PRO A 56 -6.83 -10.47 6.73
CA PRO A 56 -7.42 -11.37 5.74
C PRO A 56 -6.75 -12.73 5.70
N GLU A 57 -7.52 -13.78 5.44
CA GLU A 57 -7.00 -15.16 5.34
C GLU A 57 -5.97 -15.31 4.24
N ASN A 58 -6.12 -14.57 3.13
CA ASN A 58 -5.19 -14.63 2.00
C ASN A 58 -3.89 -13.86 2.26
N TYR A 59 -3.78 -13.13 3.35
CA TYR A 59 -2.59 -12.38 3.70
C TYR A 59 -1.52 -13.30 4.27
N ASN A 60 -0.36 -13.35 3.60
CA ASN A 60 0.79 -14.12 4.07
C ASN A 60 1.81 -13.18 4.72
N PRO A 61 1.90 -13.14 6.06
CA PRO A 61 2.83 -12.24 6.75
C PRO A 61 4.30 -12.62 6.54
N TYR A 62 4.57 -13.86 6.16
CA TYR A 62 5.95 -14.35 6.05
C TYR A 62 6.72 -13.76 4.87
N ILE A 63 6.01 -13.26 3.84
CA ILE A 63 6.67 -12.63 2.68
C ILE A 63 6.72 -11.10 2.78
N VAL A 64 6.18 -10.52 3.83
CA VAL A 64 6.13 -9.07 4.04
C VAL A 64 7.26 -8.63 4.96
N ASP A 65 8.12 -7.74 4.48
CA ASP A 65 9.26 -7.23 5.23
C ASP A 65 8.89 -6.07 6.15
N ALA A 66 7.90 -5.26 5.76
CA ALA A 66 7.45 -4.14 6.56
C ALA A 66 5.99 -3.83 6.29
N VAL A 67 5.31 -3.28 7.28
CA VAL A 67 3.93 -2.77 7.17
C VAL A 67 3.96 -1.29 7.46
N MET A 68 3.40 -0.50 6.56
CA MET A 68 3.32 0.96 6.69
C MET A 68 1.86 1.40 6.76
N ALA A 69 1.58 2.29 7.70
CA ALA A 69 0.26 2.87 7.87
C ALA A 69 0.23 4.27 7.27
N VAL A 70 -0.77 4.55 6.44
CA VAL A 70 -0.93 5.84 5.76
C VAL A 70 -2.28 6.45 6.13
N PRO A 71 -2.30 7.71 6.62
CA PRO A 71 -3.57 8.38 6.92
C PRO A 71 -4.42 8.57 5.68
N SER A 72 -5.73 8.40 5.82
CA SER A 72 -6.70 8.55 4.73
C SER A 72 -6.59 9.90 4.03
N HIS A 73 -6.44 10.98 4.79
CA HIS A 73 -6.30 12.33 4.22
C HIS A 73 -5.07 12.42 3.32
N THR A 74 -3.92 11.94 3.79
CA THR A 74 -2.67 11.95 3.03
C THR A 74 -2.79 11.11 1.76
N ALA A 75 -3.39 9.92 1.85
CA ALA A 75 -3.62 9.06 0.70
C ALA A 75 -4.46 9.75 -0.38
N ASN A 76 -5.54 10.41 0.02
CA ASN A 76 -6.43 11.13 -0.91
C ASN A 76 -5.75 12.35 -1.53
N VAL A 77 -4.98 13.10 -0.76
CA VAL A 77 -4.20 14.25 -1.27
C VAL A 77 -3.16 13.78 -2.29
N THR A 78 -2.42 12.73 -1.96
CA THR A 78 -1.38 12.18 -2.87
C THR A 78 -1.99 11.65 -4.16
N ALA A 79 -3.15 10.98 -4.09
CA ALA A 79 -3.86 10.52 -5.28
C ALA A 79 -4.25 11.68 -6.19
N ARG A 80 -4.73 12.78 -5.62
CA ARG A 80 -5.08 13.98 -6.38
C ARG A 80 -3.85 14.65 -7.00
N GLU A 81 -2.77 14.74 -6.24
CA GLU A 81 -1.53 15.32 -6.73
C GLU A 81 -0.96 14.57 -7.94
N VAL A 82 -0.95 13.24 -7.90
CA VAL A 82 -0.43 12.45 -9.02
C VAL A 82 -1.31 12.55 -10.25
N LEU A 83 -2.60 12.74 -10.07
CA LEU A 83 -3.50 13.03 -11.18
C LEU A 83 -3.18 14.38 -11.83
N GLU A 84 -2.95 15.40 -11.02
CA GLU A 84 -2.65 16.75 -11.49
C GLU A 84 -1.27 16.87 -12.12
N THR A 85 -0.26 16.21 -11.57
CA THR A 85 1.14 16.32 -12.04
C THR A 85 1.48 15.35 -13.17
N ASP A 86 0.95 14.11 -13.10
CA ASP A 86 1.35 13.02 -14.01
C ASP A 86 0.19 12.49 -14.85
N ALA A 87 -1.01 13.03 -14.68
CA ALA A 87 -2.22 12.58 -15.37
C ALA A 87 -2.55 11.10 -15.12
N ILE A 88 -2.17 10.58 -13.96
CA ILE A 88 -2.46 9.19 -13.56
C ILE A 88 -3.74 9.21 -12.72
N PRO A 89 -4.83 8.52 -13.13
CA PRO A 89 -6.09 8.51 -12.41
C PRO A 89 -6.01 7.56 -11.19
N ALA A 90 -5.17 7.91 -10.22
CA ALA A 90 -4.92 7.11 -9.03
C ALA A 90 -6.12 7.11 -8.08
N SER A 91 -6.47 5.92 -7.57
CA SER A 91 -7.43 5.77 -6.48
C SER A 91 -6.82 6.21 -5.15
N PRO A 92 -7.62 6.40 -4.09
CA PRO A 92 -7.05 6.64 -2.75
C PRO A 92 -6.08 5.54 -2.29
N SER A 93 -6.35 4.28 -2.63
CA SER A 93 -5.43 3.17 -2.32
C SER A 93 -4.09 3.32 -3.04
N ALA A 94 -4.09 3.76 -4.29
CA ALA A 94 -2.86 4.07 -5.02
C ALA A 94 -2.12 5.26 -4.39
N GLY A 95 -2.85 6.26 -3.92
CA GLY A 95 -2.29 7.39 -3.17
C GLY A 95 -1.60 6.94 -1.89
N ALA A 96 -2.20 6.00 -1.16
CA ALA A 96 -1.60 5.42 0.04
C ALA A 96 -0.29 4.70 -0.28
N VAL A 97 -0.28 3.87 -1.33
CA VAL A 97 0.91 3.14 -1.78
C VAL A 97 2.02 4.10 -2.20
N LEU A 98 1.70 5.13 -2.95
CA LEU A 98 2.67 6.14 -3.38
C LEU A 98 3.24 6.94 -2.20
N THR A 99 2.40 7.30 -1.24
CA THR A 99 2.84 7.96 0.00
C THR A 99 3.85 7.09 0.75
N ALA A 100 3.55 5.81 0.92
CA ALA A 100 4.46 4.87 1.57
C ALA A 100 5.79 4.74 0.81
N ALA A 101 5.74 4.68 -0.51
CA ALA A 101 6.93 4.62 -1.36
C ALA A 101 7.81 5.87 -1.19
N HIS A 102 7.22 7.06 -1.18
CA HIS A 102 7.95 8.32 -0.94
C HIS A 102 8.63 8.31 0.44
N GLN A 103 7.94 7.84 1.46
CA GLN A 103 8.49 7.75 2.81
C GLN A 103 9.66 6.76 2.86
N LEU A 104 9.53 5.61 2.22
CA LEU A 104 10.61 4.61 2.14
C LEU A 104 11.86 5.20 1.47
N MET A 105 11.68 5.90 0.37
CA MET A 105 12.80 6.52 -0.36
C MET A 105 13.47 7.62 0.46
N ALA A 106 12.70 8.38 1.25
CA ALA A 106 13.23 9.40 2.14
C ALA A 106 14.03 8.79 3.30
N GLU A 107 13.57 7.68 3.85
CA GLU A 107 14.22 6.96 4.96
C GLU A 107 15.43 6.11 4.50
N HIS A 108 15.45 5.71 3.23
CA HIS A 108 16.49 4.86 2.65
C HIS A 108 17.06 5.51 1.37
N PRO A 109 17.97 6.51 1.49
CA PRO A 109 18.49 7.25 0.34
C PRO A 109 19.25 6.40 -0.68
N ASP A 110 19.73 5.23 -0.30
CA ASP A 110 20.39 4.27 -1.17
C ASP A 110 19.43 3.44 -2.02
N LEU A 111 18.13 3.52 -1.72
CA LEU A 111 17.10 2.81 -2.46
C LEU A 111 16.87 3.48 -3.83
N LYS A 112 17.13 2.74 -4.91
CA LYS A 112 17.11 3.29 -6.27
C LYS A 112 15.84 3.02 -7.05
N ARG A 113 15.12 1.94 -6.71
CA ARG A 113 13.92 1.51 -7.43
C ARG A 113 12.86 1.05 -6.46
N VAL A 114 11.67 1.59 -6.62
CA VAL A 114 10.49 1.18 -5.88
C VAL A 114 9.38 0.93 -6.90
N VAL A 115 8.77 -0.25 -6.82
CA VAL A 115 7.60 -0.58 -7.62
C VAL A 115 6.37 -0.43 -6.75
N CYS A 116 5.42 0.37 -7.21
CA CYS A 116 4.14 0.58 -6.56
C CYS A 116 3.04 -0.11 -7.35
N VAL A 117 2.23 -0.92 -6.68
CA VAL A 117 1.06 -1.52 -7.31
C VAL A 117 -0.13 -0.59 -7.11
N PHE A 118 -0.63 -0.03 -8.19
CA PHE A 118 -1.83 0.80 -8.20
C PHE A 118 -3.02 -0.07 -8.61
N ALA A 119 -3.79 -0.48 -7.62
CA ALA A 119 -5.02 -1.25 -7.84
C ALA A 119 -6.21 -0.31 -7.89
N GLY A 120 -7.12 -0.57 -8.85
CA GLY A 120 -8.29 0.27 -9.02
C GLY A 120 -7.99 1.60 -9.71
N GLN A 121 -9.04 2.34 -9.96
CA GLN A 121 -8.98 3.65 -10.58
C GLN A 121 -10.03 4.56 -9.96
N VAL A 122 -9.84 5.86 -10.12
CA VAL A 122 -10.85 6.82 -9.71
C VAL A 122 -12.07 6.68 -10.61
N LEU A 123 -13.24 6.50 -9.98
CA LEU A 123 -14.51 6.56 -10.69
C LEU A 123 -14.98 8.02 -10.64
N TYR A 124 -15.01 8.66 -11.79
CA TYR A 124 -15.60 9.98 -11.94
C TYR A 124 -17.11 9.81 -12.18
N GLU A 125 -17.89 10.32 -11.25
CA GLU A 125 -19.34 10.43 -11.42
C GLU A 125 -19.70 11.83 -11.85
#